data_d5028c3bedf7e7fd455d68eb9754146c
#
_entry.id   d5028c3bedf7e7fd455d68eb9754146c
#
_cell.length_a   1.000
_cell.length_b   1.000
_cell.length_c   1.000
_cell.angle_alpha   90.00
_cell.angle_beta   90.00
_cell.angle_gamma   90.00
#
_symmetry.space_group_name_H-M   'P 1'
#
loop_
_entity.id
_entity.type
_entity.pdbx_description
1 polymer ?
#
loop_
_entity_poly.entity_id
_entity_poly.type
_entity_poly.pdbx_seq_one_letter_code
_entity_poly.pdbx_strand_id
1 'polypeptide(L)'
;ASCLVGSEMCIRDRKSPDFIQTYIFPGGELASDAAIKELVASNNLEAQETISFPHSYAKTLENWYHNFLQSWDEIEPLGFDEKFKRTWKMYLAYCRGGFLNDRLFVSQYLLSQK
;
A
#
# COMPACT_ATOMS: atom_id res chain seq x y z
N ALA A 1 -7.08 -1.72 -23.08
CA ALA A 1 -6.01 -1.80 -22.07
C ALA A 1 -6.50 -1.23 -20.74
N SER A 2 -6.17 -1.88 -19.64
CA SER A 2 -6.48 -1.40 -18.29
C SER A 2 -5.20 -1.17 -17.49
N CYS A 3 -5.24 -0.22 -16.57
CA CYS A 3 -4.11 0.11 -15.71
C CYS A 3 -4.37 -0.43 -14.29
N LEU A 4 -3.42 -1.17 -13.75
CA LEU A 4 -3.44 -1.67 -12.39
C LEU A 4 -2.39 -0.92 -11.56
N VAL A 5 -2.79 -0.43 -10.39
CA VAL A 5 -1.89 0.15 -9.39
C VAL A 5 -1.83 -0.81 -8.20
N GLY A 6 -0.60 -1.17 -7.81
CA GLY A 6 -0.39 -2.08 -6.69
C GLY A 6 0.83 -1.70 -5.87
N SER A 7 0.92 -2.24 -4.67
CA SER A 7 2.08 -2.13 -3.81
C SER A 7 2.66 -3.51 -3.50
N GLU A 8 3.97 -3.61 -3.40
CA GLU A 8 4.68 -4.85 -3.16
C GLU A 8 5.45 -4.80 -1.84
N MET A 9 5.37 -5.88 -1.08
CA MET A 9 6.10 -6.08 0.17
C MET A 9 7.12 -7.21 0.01
N CYS A 10 8.22 -7.12 0.76
CA CYS A 10 9.27 -8.12 0.71
C CYS A 10 8.75 -9.51 1.15
N ILE A 11 9.18 -10.58 0.47
CA ILE A 11 8.74 -11.98 0.66
C ILE A 11 8.80 -12.45 2.13
N ARG A 12 9.68 -11.86 2.94
CA ARG A 12 9.85 -12.19 4.34
C ARG A 12 8.57 -12.02 5.18
N ASP A 13 7.71 -11.09 4.81
CA ASP A 13 6.53 -10.71 5.59
C ASP A 13 5.27 -11.52 5.23
N ARG A 14 5.36 -12.41 4.23
CA ARG A 14 4.23 -13.24 3.79
C ARG A 14 3.88 -14.39 4.73
N LYS A 15 4.79 -14.78 5.62
CA LYS A 15 4.63 -15.98 6.48
C LYS A 15 3.91 -15.70 7.79
N SER A 16 3.78 -14.46 8.20
CA SER A 16 3.07 -14.06 9.43
C SER A 16 2.33 -12.76 9.22
N PRO A 17 1.12 -12.61 9.81
CA PRO A 17 0.41 -11.34 9.75
C PRO A 17 1.23 -10.23 10.40
N ASP A 18 1.38 -9.11 9.71
CA ASP A 18 1.98 -7.90 10.26
C ASP A 18 0.93 -6.98 10.87
N PHE A 19 1.36 -5.81 11.33
CA PHE A 19 0.48 -4.79 11.89
C PHE A 19 -0.62 -4.35 10.90
N ILE A 20 -0.29 -4.21 9.63
CA ILE A 20 -1.25 -3.77 8.59
C ILE A 20 -2.32 -4.83 8.38
N GLN A 21 -1.94 -6.09 8.23
CA GLN A 21 -2.87 -7.20 8.03
C GLN A 21 -3.73 -7.48 9.26
N THR A 22 -3.24 -7.15 10.45
CA THR A 22 -3.96 -7.40 11.70
C THR A 22 -4.94 -6.28 12.04
N TYR A 23 -4.54 -5.02 11.88
CA TYR A 23 -5.28 -3.87 12.41
C TYR A 23 -5.88 -2.93 11.37
N ILE A 24 -5.33 -2.90 10.15
CA ILE A 24 -5.74 -1.94 9.12
C ILE A 24 -6.55 -2.63 8.02
N PHE A 25 -5.99 -3.66 7.41
CA PHE A 25 -6.61 -4.44 6.33
C PHE A 25 -6.63 -5.92 6.68
N PRO A 26 -7.53 -6.36 7.59
CA PRO A 26 -7.61 -7.77 7.97
C PRO A 26 -7.81 -8.68 6.75
N GLY A 27 -6.93 -9.69 6.62
CA GLY A 27 -6.94 -10.60 5.48
C GLY A 27 -6.35 -10.05 4.19
N GLY A 28 -5.83 -8.81 4.22
CA GLY A 28 -5.15 -8.21 3.08
C GLY A 28 -3.80 -8.87 2.82
N GLU A 29 -3.44 -8.99 1.55
CA GLU A 29 -2.15 -9.50 1.11
C GLU A 29 -1.62 -8.64 -0.03
N LEU A 30 -0.32 -8.33 0.02
CA LEU A 30 0.35 -7.60 -1.06
C LEU A 30 0.91 -8.60 -2.07
N ALA A 31 0.55 -8.39 -3.34
CA ALA A 31 1.06 -9.21 -4.43
C ALA A 31 2.48 -8.79 -4.80
N SER A 32 3.36 -9.77 -5.05
CA SER A 32 4.66 -9.51 -5.65
C SER A 32 4.54 -9.28 -7.16
N ASP A 33 5.52 -8.57 -7.73
CA ASP A 33 5.61 -8.40 -9.19
C ASP A 33 5.58 -9.74 -9.92
N ALA A 34 6.30 -10.74 -9.41
CA ALA A 34 6.32 -12.09 -9.96
C ALA A 34 4.92 -12.75 -9.93
N ALA A 35 4.19 -12.62 -8.82
CA ALA A 35 2.84 -13.16 -8.69
C ALA A 35 1.85 -12.49 -9.65
N ILE A 36 1.97 -11.16 -9.81
CA ILE A 36 1.15 -10.41 -10.77
C ILE A 36 1.41 -10.89 -12.20
N LYS A 37 2.68 -11.01 -12.59
CA LYS A 37 3.07 -11.47 -13.92
C LYS A 37 2.60 -12.89 -14.22
N GLU A 38 2.73 -13.79 -13.25
CA GLU A 38 2.24 -15.17 -13.38
C GLU A 38 0.72 -15.23 -13.55
N LEU A 39 -0.02 -14.47 -12.76
CA LEU A 39 -1.47 -14.42 -12.81
C LEU A 39 -1.98 -13.83 -14.14
N VAL A 40 -1.32 -12.79 -14.60
CA VAL A 40 -1.62 -12.13 -15.88
C VAL A 40 -1.38 -13.09 -17.05
N ALA A 41 -0.23 -13.78 -17.05
CA ALA A 41 0.10 -14.74 -18.09
C ALA A 41 -0.87 -15.92 -18.14
N SER A 42 -1.31 -16.43 -16.97
CA SER A 42 -2.30 -17.53 -16.91
C SER A 42 -3.68 -17.17 -17.44
N ASN A 43 -3.97 -15.88 -17.57
CA ASN A 43 -5.23 -15.35 -18.12
C ASN A 43 -5.10 -14.81 -19.56
N ASN A 44 -4.06 -15.19 -20.29
CA ASN A 44 -3.78 -14.73 -21.65
C ASN A 44 -3.64 -13.20 -21.77
N LEU A 45 -3.09 -12.58 -20.73
CA LEU A 45 -2.78 -11.16 -20.71
C LEU A 45 -1.28 -10.96 -20.64
N GLU A 46 -0.84 -9.77 -21.04
CA GLU A 46 0.51 -9.28 -20.82
C GLU A 46 0.48 -8.10 -19.85
N ALA A 47 1.44 -8.06 -18.94
CA ALA A 47 1.64 -6.94 -18.03
C ALA A 47 2.96 -6.25 -18.34
N GLN A 48 2.89 -4.95 -18.57
CA GLN A 48 4.05 -4.08 -18.66
C GLN A 48 4.04 -3.11 -17.49
N GLU A 49 5.08 -3.16 -16.66
CA GLU A 49 5.28 -2.14 -15.62
C GLU A 49 5.68 -0.83 -16.31
N THR A 50 4.86 0.19 -16.14
CA THR A 50 5.08 1.48 -16.78
C THR A 50 5.82 2.46 -15.88
N ILE A 51 5.52 2.45 -14.59
CA ILE A 51 6.11 3.36 -13.60
C ILE A 51 6.19 2.64 -12.26
N SER A 52 7.32 2.83 -11.56
CA SER A 52 7.49 2.48 -10.15
C SER A 52 7.98 3.70 -9.39
N PHE A 53 7.31 4.05 -8.27
CA PHE A 53 7.57 5.31 -7.56
C PHE A 53 7.46 5.19 -6.03
N PRO A 54 8.33 4.41 -5.38
CA PRO A 54 8.25 4.20 -3.93
C PRO A 54 8.47 5.49 -3.12
N HIS A 55 9.45 6.30 -3.49
CA HIS A 55 9.81 7.50 -2.73
C HIS A 55 8.78 8.63 -2.88
N SER A 56 8.19 8.77 -4.05
CA SER A 56 7.09 9.72 -4.27
C SER A 56 5.87 9.36 -3.43
N TYR A 57 5.58 8.08 -3.27
CA TYR A 57 4.49 7.62 -2.44
C TYR A 57 4.76 7.83 -0.94
N ALA A 58 6.01 7.71 -0.51
CA ALA A 58 6.41 8.08 0.84
C ALA A 58 6.06 9.55 1.16
N LYS A 59 6.23 10.45 0.20
CA LYS A 59 5.83 11.85 0.32
C LYS A 59 4.31 12.02 0.41
N THR A 60 3.57 11.24 -0.35
CA THR A 60 2.10 11.21 -0.27
C THR A 60 1.64 10.79 1.13
N LEU A 61 2.24 9.75 1.70
CA LEU A 61 1.92 9.27 3.05
C LEU A 61 2.27 10.31 4.13
N GLU A 62 3.37 11.05 3.96
CA GLU A 62 3.73 12.17 4.84
C GLU A 62 2.65 13.26 4.80
N ASN A 63 2.19 13.63 3.62
CA ASN A 63 1.11 14.62 3.48
C ASN A 63 -0.21 14.12 4.11
N TRP A 64 -0.55 12.85 3.92
CA TRP A 64 -1.72 12.26 4.57
C TRP A 64 -1.62 12.27 6.09
N TYR A 65 -0.44 11.99 6.62
CA TYR A 65 -0.17 12.04 8.06
C TYR A 65 -0.43 13.44 8.62
N HIS A 66 0.10 14.47 7.98
CA HIS A 66 -0.12 15.86 8.40
C HIS A 66 -1.58 16.29 8.26
N ASN A 67 -2.22 15.96 7.15
CA ASN A 67 -3.63 16.29 6.93
C ASN A 67 -4.52 15.60 7.96
N PHE A 68 -4.24 14.34 8.28
CA PHE A 68 -4.98 13.61 9.30
C PHE A 68 -4.88 14.29 10.69
N LEU A 69 -3.67 14.70 11.08
CA LEU A 69 -3.47 15.40 12.36
C LEU A 69 -4.16 16.76 12.38
N GLN A 70 -4.10 17.52 11.30
CA GLN A 70 -4.76 18.82 11.20
C GLN A 70 -6.29 18.71 11.24
N SER A 71 -6.83 17.62 10.71
CA SER A 71 -8.28 17.39 10.64
C SER A 71 -8.82 16.64 11.86
N TRP A 72 -7.99 16.35 12.87
CA TRP A 72 -8.42 15.52 14.00
C TRP A 72 -9.62 16.09 14.74
N ASP A 73 -9.70 17.40 14.93
CA ASP A 73 -10.82 18.07 15.61
C ASP A 73 -12.16 17.89 14.88
N GLU A 74 -12.10 17.61 13.57
CA GLU A 74 -13.29 17.29 12.76
C GLU A 74 -13.58 15.78 12.75
N ILE A 75 -12.56 14.94 12.92
CA ILE A 75 -12.67 13.48 12.89
C ILE A 75 -13.20 12.94 14.21
N GLU A 76 -12.67 13.43 15.33
CA GLU A 76 -13.03 12.92 16.68
C GLU A 76 -14.54 12.95 16.96
N PRO A 77 -15.29 14.03 16.62
CA PRO A 77 -16.73 14.07 16.82
C PRO A 77 -17.53 13.05 16.00
N LEU A 78 -16.92 12.45 14.97
CA LEU A 78 -17.55 11.40 14.16
C LEU A 78 -17.57 10.02 14.86
N GLY A 79 -17.01 9.91 16.06
CA GLY A 79 -16.99 8.69 16.87
C GLY A 79 -15.65 7.95 16.85
N PHE A 80 -14.58 8.58 16.34
CA PHE A 80 -13.23 8.02 16.39
C PHE A 80 -12.52 8.42 17.68
N ASP A 81 -11.89 7.46 18.34
CA ASP A 81 -11.23 7.64 19.64
C ASP A 81 -9.71 7.81 19.50
N GLU A 82 -9.05 8.05 20.62
CA GLU A 82 -7.58 8.19 20.70
C GLU A 82 -6.85 6.91 20.29
N LYS A 83 -7.45 5.73 20.51
CA LYS A 83 -6.89 4.46 20.06
C LYS A 83 -6.84 4.41 18.53
N PHE A 84 -7.92 4.81 17.86
CA PHE A 84 -7.96 4.93 16.41
C PHE A 84 -6.90 5.92 15.90
N LYS A 85 -6.80 7.10 16.53
CA LYS A 85 -5.80 8.11 16.17
C LYS A 85 -4.37 7.56 16.18
N ARG A 86 -4.00 6.87 17.26
CA ARG A 86 -2.67 6.26 17.38
C ARG A 86 -2.44 5.15 16.37
N THR A 87 -3.44 4.31 16.15
CA THR A 87 -3.38 3.24 15.15
C THR A 87 -3.16 3.79 13.74
N TRP A 88 -3.91 4.83 13.38
CA TRP A 88 -3.80 5.44 12.05
C TRP A 88 -2.48 6.17 11.84
N LYS A 89 -2.00 6.87 12.85
CA LYS A 89 -0.65 7.47 12.84
C LYS A 89 0.43 6.41 12.62
N MET A 90 0.34 5.31 13.34
CA MET A 90 1.29 4.19 13.20
C MET A 90 1.23 3.58 11.79
N TYR A 91 0.04 3.40 11.24
CA TYR A 91 -0.15 2.91 9.88
C TYR A 91 0.57 3.78 8.85
N LEU A 92 0.30 5.08 8.85
CA LEU A 92 0.90 6.01 7.89
C LEU A 92 2.42 6.10 8.03
N ALA A 93 2.93 6.16 9.26
CA ALA A 93 4.36 6.19 9.54
C ALA A 93 5.07 4.88 9.16
N TYR A 94 4.48 3.75 9.47
CA TYR A 94 4.99 2.42 9.14
C TYR A 94 5.12 2.22 7.63
N CYS A 95 4.06 2.53 6.88
CA CYS A 95 4.08 2.43 5.43
C CYS A 95 5.08 3.41 4.80
N ARG A 96 5.13 4.65 5.29
CA ARG A 96 6.12 5.63 4.82
C ARG A 96 7.55 5.12 5.01
N GLY A 97 7.87 4.56 6.18
CA GLY A 97 9.16 3.95 6.45
C GLY A 97 9.49 2.80 5.49
N GLY A 98 8.50 1.98 5.17
CA GLY A 98 8.63 0.89 4.18
C GLY A 98 9.00 1.40 2.79
N PHE A 99 8.35 2.46 2.31
CA PHE A 99 8.66 3.05 1.01
C PHE A 99 10.01 3.76 0.98
N LEU A 100 10.39 4.46 2.06
CA LEU A 100 11.68 5.14 2.15
C LEU A 100 12.87 4.17 2.22
N ASN A 101 12.67 2.97 2.74
CA ASN A 101 13.72 1.96 2.88
C ASN A 101 13.66 0.87 1.79
N ASP A 102 12.98 1.13 0.68
CA ASP A 102 12.85 0.22 -0.45
C ASP A 102 12.32 -1.18 -0.07
N ARG A 103 11.42 -1.23 0.92
CA ARG A 103 10.71 -2.44 1.36
C ARG A 103 9.33 -2.57 0.73
N LEU A 104 8.76 -1.45 0.33
CA LEU A 104 7.48 -1.35 -0.36
C LEU A 104 7.65 -0.59 -1.66
N PHE A 105 6.89 -1.00 -2.68
CA PHE A 105 6.87 -0.37 -3.99
C PHE A 105 5.44 -0.10 -4.41
N VAL A 106 5.22 0.99 -5.12
CA VAL A 106 3.99 1.25 -5.85
C VAL A 106 4.33 1.23 -7.33
N SER A 107 3.66 0.39 -8.07
CA SER A 107 3.89 0.23 -9.51
C SER A 107 2.58 0.33 -10.28
N GLN A 108 2.65 0.89 -11.46
CA GLN A 108 1.56 0.88 -12.43
C GLN A 108 1.86 -0.16 -13.51
N TYR A 109 0.86 -0.96 -13.83
CA TYR A 109 0.95 -1.96 -14.89
C TYR A 109 -0.05 -1.64 -15.99
N LEU A 110 0.42 -1.66 -17.21
CA LEU A 110 -0.45 -1.69 -18.38
C LEU A 110 -0.72 -3.17 -18.72
N LEU A 111 -1.99 -3.54 -18.67
CA LEU A 111 -2.43 -4.88 -19.05
C LEU A 111 -3.01 -4.83 -20.47
N SER A 112 -2.56 -5.71 -21.31
CA SER A 112 -3.06 -5.88 -22.67
C SER A 112 -3.38 -7.34 -22.95
N GLN A 113 -4.31 -7.59 -23.85
CA GLN A 113 -4.65 -8.92 -24.31
C GLN A 113 -3.55 -9.41 -25.25
N LYS A 114 -3.13 -10.63 -25.04
CA LYS A 114 -2.21 -11.29 -25.97
C LYS A 114 -2.81 -11.51 -27.34
#